data_a3cc4134eb5940c2070cfbb5b6ac8623
#
_entry.id   a3cc4134eb5940c2070cfbb5b6ac8623
#
_cell.length_a   1.000
_cell.length_b   1.000
_cell.length_c   1.000
_cell.angle_alpha   90.00
_cell.angle_beta   90.00
_cell.angle_gamma   90.00
#
_symmetry.space_group_name_H-M   'P 1'
#
loop_
_entity.id
_entity.type
_entity.pdbx_description
1 polymer ?
#
loop_
_entity_poly.entity_id
_entity_poly.type
_entity_poly.pdbx_seq_one_letter_code
_entity_poly.pdbx_strand_id
1 'polypeptide(L)'
;MPTTTQLYAWAVPAFIDESPVDHTWATSYDNRTQNFADIAAVIAANQDCWFCWGDYHAKGGTPSSPSGFLGSQSGDLNVARCLVQPNADCSSTYAARGTIFTYGVDGVCHQLANQVLYSTRAGGAQPLTVAKARGYWVSTAIYGTYGLQHAAWSSKIAACTAAAAPLARRGKARRKMSPPPPAAPSDEFAQRVADVLGPKRLPLATQLLHLRAQFHTTAALQAHAARLPTADELNDRNQRFLDEAAKILPKRDYERIFGVKVGLKIKVVRPDMMK
;
A
#
# COMPACT_ATOMS: atom_id res chain seq x y z
N MET A 1 -14.21 2.71 23.15
CA MET A 1 -13.05 3.59 23.34
C MET A 1 -12.13 3.42 22.15
N PRO A 2 -11.46 4.45 21.63
CA PRO A 2 -10.45 4.25 20.60
C PRO A 2 -9.38 3.31 21.15
N THR A 3 -9.10 2.24 20.42
CA THR A 3 -8.08 1.25 20.81
C THR A 3 -6.78 1.67 20.16
N THR A 4 -6.06 2.59 20.81
CA THR A 4 -4.73 3.00 20.33
C THR A 4 -3.75 1.86 20.55
N THR A 5 -3.08 1.45 19.50
CA THR A 5 -2.01 0.44 19.54
C THR A 5 -0.87 0.86 18.64
N GLN A 6 0.28 0.22 18.84
CA GLN A 6 1.40 0.37 17.93
C GLN A 6 1.17 -0.56 16.73
N LEU A 7 1.22 -0.02 15.52
CA LEU A 7 1.22 -0.78 14.28
C LEU A 7 2.62 -0.80 13.68
N TYR A 8 3.00 -1.92 13.12
CA TYR A 8 4.33 -2.19 12.61
C TYR A 8 4.28 -2.51 11.11
N ALA A 9 5.22 -1.99 10.36
CA ALA A 9 5.40 -2.23 8.94
C ALA A 9 6.64 -3.09 8.69
N TRP A 10 6.50 -4.08 7.82
CA TRP A 10 7.51 -5.09 7.53
C TRP A 10 7.71 -5.29 6.03
N ALA A 11 8.89 -5.78 5.66
CA ALA A 11 9.23 -6.17 4.30
C ALA A 11 10.17 -7.37 4.26
N VAL A 12 10.02 -8.22 3.24
CA VAL A 12 10.98 -9.27 2.89
C VAL A 12 11.13 -9.34 1.36
N PRO A 13 12.23 -9.90 0.83
CA PRO A 13 12.35 -10.14 -0.60
C PRO A 13 11.16 -10.93 -1.13
N ALA A 14 10.54 -10.45 -2.20
CA ALA A 14 9.33 -11.07 -2.77
C ALA A 14 9.66 -12.30 -3.66
N PHE A 15 10.93 -12.48 -4.05
CA PHE A 15 11.39 -13.56 -4.91
C PHE A 15 10.62 -13.70 -6.23
N ILE A 16 10.34 -12.58 -6.89
CA ILE A 16 9.70 -12.56 -8.20
C ILE A 16 10.78 -12.43 -9.27
N ASP A 17 11.15 -13.52 -9.93
CA ASP A 17 12.07 -13.55 -11.07
C ASP A 17 13.22 -12.54 -10.98
N GLU A 18 14.04 -12.61 -9.94
CA GLU A 18 15.19 -11.73 -9.69
C GLU A 18 14.84 -10.23 -9.53
N SER A 19 13.57 -9.85 -9.59
CA SER A 19 13.16 -8.46 -9.38
C SER A 19 13.50 -7.99 -7.96
N PRO A 20 14.16 -6.84 -7.80
CA PRO A 20 14.55 -6.33 -6.49
C PRO A 20 13.35 -5.64 -5.82
N VAL A 21 12.29 -6.40 -5.59
CA VAL A 21 11.07 -5.93 -4.92
C VAL A 21 10.85 -6.69 -3.63
N ASP A 22 10.19 -6.05 -2.68
CA ASP A 22 9.81 -6.64 -1.41
C ASP A 22 8.31 -6.95 -1.37
N HIS A 23 7.97 -8.04 -0.69
CA HIS A 23 6.64 -8.24 -0.14
C HIS A 23 6.53 -7.46 1.18
N THR A 24 5.38 -6.82 1.42
CA THR A 24 5.14 -6.03 2.62
C THR A 24 3.88 -6.45 3.34
N TRP A 25 3.90 -6.34 4.67
CA TRP A 25 2.76 -6.61 5.54
C TRP A 25 2.76 -5.70 6.76
N ALA A 26 1.68 -5.75 7.53
CA ALA A 26 1.53 -5.01 8.77
C ALA A 26 1.12 -5.94 9.92
N THR A 27 1.46 -5.57 11.16
CA THR A 27 1.07 -6.27 12.38
C THR A 27 0.71 -5.31 13.48
N SER A 28 -0.09 -5.77 14.47
CA SER A 28 -0.32 -5.05 15.72
C SER A 28 0.70 -5.43 16.80
N TYR A 29 1.69 -6.24 16.49
CA TYR A 29 2.73 -6.72 17.38
C TYR A 29 4.12 -6.59 16.75
N ASP A 30 5.14 -6.54 17.57
CA ASP A 30 6.54 -6.47 17.13
C ASP A 30 7.08 -7.86 16.85
N ASN A 31 7.21 -8.25 15.59
CA ASN A 31 7.76 -9.53 15.17
C ASN A 31 9.20 -9.80 15.64
N ARG A 32 9.92 -8.79 16.09
CA ARG A 32 11.29 -8.96 16.64
C ARG A 32 11.28 -9.52 18.06
N THR A 33 10.18 -9.34 18.76
CA THR A 33 10.01 -9.73 20.16
C THR A 33 8.92 -10.77 20.38
N GLN A 34 7.94 -10.84 19.46
CA GLN A 34 6.82 -11.78 19.51
C GLN A 34 6.82 -12.65 18.26
N ASN A 35 6.96 -13.95 18.46
CA ASN A 35 7.00 -14.93 17.38
C ASN A 35 5.79 -15.86 17.49
N PHE A 36 4.94 -15.89 16.46
CA PHE A 36 3.77 -16.73 16.39
C PHE A 36 3.97 -17.84 15.34
N ALA A 37 3.55 -19.04 15.67
CA ALA A 37 3.69 -20.20 14.78
C ALA A 37 2.80 -20.08 13.53
N ASP A 38 1.61 -19.51 13.70
CA ASP A 38 0.60 -19.37 12.65
C ASP A 38 -0.43 -18.27 12.99
N ILE A 39 -1.40 -18.08 12.11
CA ILE A 39 -2.49 -17.11 12.30
C ILE A 39 -3.36 -17.47 13.51
N ALA A 40 -3.55 -18.75 13.81
CA ALA A 40 -4.35 -19.16 14.96
C ALA A 40 -3.69 -18.70 16.28
N ALA A 41 -2.37 -18.80 16.36
CA ALA A 41 -1.61 -18.30 17.51
C ALA A 41 -1.69 -16.76 17.64
N VAL A 42 -1.70 -16.02 16.53
CA VAL A 42 -1.91 -14.57 16.53
C VAL A 42 -3.28 -14.21 17.08
N ILE A 43 -4.33 -14.88 16.60
CA ILE A 43 -5.71 -14.68 17.05
C ILE A 43 -5.85 -15.01 18.54
N ALA A 44 -5.28 -16.15 18.99
CA ALA A 44 -5.30 -16.56 20.38
C ALA A 44 -4.61 -15.54 21.31
N ALA A 45 -3.59 -14.83 20.82
CA ALA A 45 -2.92 -13.75 21.53
C ALA A 45 -3.67 -12.39 21.42
N ASN A 46 -4.85 -12.35 20.82
CA ASN A 46 -5.61 -11.13 20.55
C ASN A 46 -4.81 -10.08 19.77
N GLN A 47 -4.00 -10.56 18.82
CA GLN A 47 -3.20 -9.73 17.92
C GLN A 47 -3.74 -9.81 16.50
N ASP A 48 -3.28 -8.90 15.64
CA ASP A 48 -3.64 -8.85 14.24
C ASP A 48 -2.42 -8.86 13.33
N CYS A 49 -2.57 -9.55 12.21
CA CYS A 49 -1.67 -9.39 11.09
C CYS A 49 -2.46 -9.19 9.79
N TRP A 50 -1.84 -8.50 8.87
CA TRP A 50 -2.39 -8.21 7.54
C TRP A 50 -1.35 -8.54 6.50
N PHE A 51 -1.70 -9.43 5.56
CA PHE A 51 -0.86 -9.83 4.42
C PHE A 51 0.43 -10.56 4.81
N CYS A 52 0.49 -11.12 6.00
CA CYS A 52 1.52 -12.09 6.35
C CYS A 52 1.40 -13.29 5.41
N TRP A 53 2.49 -13.64 4.80
CA TRP A 53 2.49 -14.58 3.70
C TRP A 53 3.14 -15.90 4.09
N GLY A 54 2.35 -16.96 4.12
CA GLY A 54 2.83 -18.30 4.36
C GLY A 54 3.74 -18.39 5.59
N ASP A 55 4.86 -19.03 5.41
CA ASP A 55 5.88 -19.26 6.44
C ASP A 55 6.51 -18.00 7.06
N TYR A 56 6.28 -16.81 6.52
CA TYR A 56 6.81 -15.59 7.14
C TYR A 56 6.26 -15.37 8.52
N HIS A 57 5.05 -15.82 8.73
CA HIS A 57 4.41 -15.83 10.04
C HIS A 57 5.06 -16.81 10.99
N ALA A 58 5.21 -18.07 10.53
CA ALA A 58 5.83 -19.14 11.29
C ALA A 58 7.31 -18.88 11.60
N LYS A 59 7.98 -18.11 10.78
CA LYS A 59 9.38 -17.67 10.99
C LYS A 59 9.48 -16.35 11.76
N GLY A 60 8.40 -15.97 12.48
CA GLY A 60 8.34 -14.69 13.14
C GLY A 60 8.12 -13.51 12.18
N GLY A 61 7.67 -13.78 10.96
CA GLY A 61 7.52 -12.75 9.95
C GLY A 61 8.79 -11.95 9.71
N THR A 62 9.80 -12.24 10.50
CA THR A 62 11.06 -11.56 10.38
C THR A 62 11.78 -12.12 9.20
N PRO A 63 12.13 -11.31 8.23
CA PRO A 63 13.33 -11.58 7.50
C PRO A 63 14.39 -11.90 8.56
N SER A 64 15.20 -12.87 8.32
CA SER A 64 16.33 -13.26 9.16
C SER A 64 17.34 -12.10 9.41
N SER A 65 16.94 -10.87 9.10
CA SER A 65 17.72 -9.65 9.30
C SER A 65 16.85 -8.54 9.89
N PRO A 66 17.43 -7.66 10.72
CA PRO A 66 16.79 -6.44 11.21
C PRO A 66 16.25 -5.52 10.10
N SER A 67 16.67 -5.75 8.84
CA SER A 67 16.28 -4.96 7.68
C SER A 67 14.80 -5.12 7.27
N GLY A 68 14.08 -6.11 7.79
CA GLY A 68 12.67 -6.28 7.51
C GLY A 68 11.75 -5.29 8.21
N PHE A 69 12.20 -4.69 9.28
CA PHE A 69 11.46 -3.65 9.98
C PHE A 69 11.55 -2.33 9.23
N LEU A 70 10.42 -1.84 8.75
CA LEU A 70 10.34 -0.57 8.03
C LEU A 70 10.04 0.60 8.95
N GLY A 71 9.26 0.37 9.99
CA GLY A 71 8.85 1.39 10.97
C GLY A 71 7.65 0.96 11.79
N SER A 72 7.33 1.77 12.80
CA SER A 72 6.11 1.62 13.59
C SER A 72 5.55 2.97 13.99
N GLN A 73 4.23 3.03 14.18
CA GLN A 73 3.53 4.24 14.59
C GLN A 73 2.23 3.88 15.31
N SER A 74 1.86 4.68 16.31
CA SER A 74 0.59 4.52 17.01
C SER A 74 -0.59 4.76 16.07
N GLY A 75 -1.58 3.89 16.13
CA GLY A 75 -2.78 3.96 15.31
C GLY A 75 -4.03 3.48 16.02
N ASP A 76 -5.19 3.68 15.40
CA ASP A 76 -6.45 3.15 15.89
C ASP A 76 -6.68 1.76 15.29
N LEU A 77 -6.64 0.74 16.16
CA LEU A 77 -6.80 -0.66 15.76
C LEU A 77 -8.19 -0.94 15.15
N ASN A 78 -9.24 -0.28 15.65
CA ASN A 78 -10.58 -0.47 15.11
C ASN A 78 -10.69 0.11 13.69
N VAL A 79 -10.03 1.25 13.45
CA VAL A 79 -9.94 1.82 12.10
C VAL A 79 -9.13 0.88 11.19
N ALA A 80 -7.99 0.36 11.65
CA ALA A 80 -7.18 -0.59 10.87
C ALA A 80 -7.99 -1.83 10.47
N ARG A 81 -8.69 -2.46 11.42
CA ARG A 81 -9.56 -3.63 11.20
C ARG A 81 -10.74 -3.34 10.27
N CYS A 82 -11.29 -2.11 10.35
CA CYS A 82 -12.36 -1.67 9.45
C CYS A 82 -11.85 -1.43 8.02
N LEU A 83 -10.69 -0.81 7.87
CA LEU A 83 -10.09 -0.52 6.56
C LEU A 83 -9.71 -1.79 5.83
N VAL A 84 -9.11 -2.75 6.54
CA VAL A 84 -8.69 -4.03 5.98
C VAL A 84 -8.94 -5.14 7.00
N GLN A 85 -9.55 -6.23 6.56
CA GLN A 85 -9.80 -7.39 7.40
C GLN A 85 -8.47 -8.05 7.81
N PRO A 86 -8.21 -8.22 9.13
CA PRO A 86 -7.02 -8.90 9.61
C PRO A 86 -7.16 -10.43 9.60
N ASN A 87 -6.06 -11.11 9.88
CA ASN A 87 -5.98 -12.51 10.29
C ASN A 87 -6.66 -13.48 9.32
N ALA A 88 -6.70 -13.15 8.05
CA ALA A 88 -7.22 -14.05 7.05
C ALA A 88 -6.06 -14.68 6.29
N ASP A 89 -6.26 -15.93 5.87
CA ASP A 89 -5.27 -16.66 5.09
C ASP A 89 -4.83 -15.86 3.86
N CYS A 90 -3.53 -15.72 3.72
CA CYS A 90 -2.93 -14.98 2.62
C CYS A 90 -3.00 -15.69 1.27
N SER A 91 -3.35 -16.96 1.25
CA SER A 91 -3.41 -17.79 0.04
C SER A 91 -4.66 -17.55 -0.81
N SER A 92 -5.72 -16.99 -0.23
CA SER A 92 -6.98 -16.82 -0.94
C SER A 92 -7.58 -15.43 -0.74
N THR A 93 -7.81 -14.71 -1.83
CA THR A 93 -8.64 -13.51 -1.90
C THR A 93 -8.10 -12.27 -1.18
N TYR A 94 -6.90 -11.83 -1.50
CA TYR A 94 -6.39 -10.51 -1.12
C TYR A 94 -7.35 -9.37 -1.49
N ALA A 95 -8.01 -9.52 -2.62
CA ALA A 95 -8.90 -8.52 -3.18
C ALA A 95 -10.04 -8.09 -2.25
N ALA A 96 -10.62 -9.02 -1.49
CA ALA A 96 -11.81 -8.74 -0.69
C ALA A 96 -11.52 -8.03 0.64
N ARG A 97 -10.28 -7.84 1.04
CA ARG A 97 -9.93 -7.39 2.39
C ARG A 97 -9.83 -5.90 2.59
N GLY A 98 -9.39 -5.21 1.54
CA GLY A 98 -9.28 -3.75 1.48
C GLY A 98 -10.15 -3.17 0.38
N THR A 99 -9.65 -2.15 -0.28
CA THR A 99 -10.26 -1.57 -1.48
C THR A 99 -9.52 -1.94 -2.77
N ILE A 100 -8.58 -2.87 -2.68
CA ILE A 100 -7.97 -3.51 -3.84
C ILE A 100 -8.82 -4.73 -4.15
N PHE A 101 -9.63 -4.64 -5.17
CA PHE A 101 -10.59 -5.69 -5.54
C PHE A 101 -9.94 -6.81 -6.35
N THR A 102 -8.83 -6.50 -7.03
CA THR A 102 -8.08 -7.49 -7.79
C THR A 102 -6.59 -7.23 -7.65
N TYR A 103 -5.88 -8.16 -7.01
CA TYR A 103 -4.43 -8.07 -6.87
C TYR A 103 -3.74 -7.98 -8.23
N GLY A 104 -2.73 -7.13 -8.33
CA GLY A 104 -2.01 -6.87 -9.57
C GLY A 104 -2.72 -5.94 -10.56
N VAL A 105 -4.05 -5.84 -10.50
CA VAL A 105 -4.85 -4.93 -11.33
C VAL A 105 -5.00 -3.57 -10.67
N ASP A 106 -5.47 -3.54 -9.42
CA ASP A 106 -5.75 -2.31 -8.65
C ASP A 106 -4.64 -1.92 -7.68
N GLY A 107 -3.76 -2.85 -7.36
CA GLY A 107 -2.68 -2.68 -6.40
C GLY A 107 -2.00 -3.99 -6.06
N VAL A 108 -0.96 -3.90 -5.25
CA VAL A 108 -0.19 -5.04 -4.73
C VAL A 108 -0.02 -4.93 -3.20
N CYS A 109 0.80 -5.78 -2.61
CA CYS A 109 1.03 -5.81 -1.16
C CYS A 109 1.41 -4.44 -0.54
N HIS A 110 2.16 -3.61 -1.26
CA HIS A 110 2.53 -2.26 -0.80
C HIS A 110 1.29 -1.40 -0.53
N GLN A 111 0.34 -1.38 -1.46
CA GLN A 111 -0.88 -0.59 -1.34
C GLN A 111 -1.78 -1.14 -0.24
N LEU A 112 -1.89 -2.46 -0.14
CA LEU A 112 -2.68 -3.12 0.91
C LEU A 112 -2.13 -2.83 2.31
N ALA A 113 -0.81 -2.95 2.50
CA ALA A 113 -0.16 -2.59 3.77
C ALA A 113 -0.37 -1.11 4.12
N ASN A 114 -0.27 -0.21 3.13
CA ASN A 114 -0.54 1.22 3.34
C ASN A 114 -2.01 1.49 3.73
N GLN A 115 -2.98 0.73 3.20
CA GLN A 115 -4.38 0.85 3.59
C GLN A 115 -4.58 0.56 5.09
N VAL A 116 -3.92 -0.47 5.62
CA VAL A 116 -3.92 -0.75 7.07
C VAL A 116 -3.27 0.38 7.85
N LEU A 117 -2.06 0.75 7.44
CA LEU A 117 -1.23 1.74 8.12
C LEU A 117 -1.80 3.16 8.06
N TYR A 118 -2.79 3.43 7.19
CA TYR A 118 -3.51 4.69 7.18
C TYR A 118 -4.18 5.00 8.54
N SER A 119 -4.53 3.97 9.32
CA SER A 119 -5.07 4.11 10.66
C SER A 119 -4.10 4.79 11.65
N THR A 120 -2.81 4.90 11.31
CA THR A 120 -1.80 5.59 12.13
C THR A 120 -1.83 7.11 11.98
N ARG A 121 -2.75 7.67 11.18
CA ARG A 121 -2.97 9.10 10.98
C ARG A 121 -3.60 9.79 12.21
N ALA A 122 -3.26 9.40 13.41
CA ALA A 122 -3.79 10.01 14.61
C ALA A 122 -3.26 11.44 14.81
N GLY A 123 -4.13 12.38 15.20
CA GLY A 123 -3.71 13.74 15.52
C GLY A 123 -3.18 14.59 14.36
N GLY A 124 -3.46 14.21 13.10
CA GLY A 124 -2.97 14.93 11.92
C GLY A 124 -1.58 14.53 11.46
N ALA A 125 -0.96 13.54 12.11
CA ALA A 125 0.31 12.99 11.66
C ALA A 125 0.19 12.36 10.26
N GLN A 126 1.29 12.36 9.51
CA GLN A 126 1.35 11.58 8.27
C GLN A 126 1.26 10.08 8.63
N PRO A 127 0.44 9.30 7.92
CA PRO A 127 0.35 7.88 8.18
C PRO A 127 1.68 7.19 7.89
N LEU A 128 1.99 6.15 8.66
CA LEU A 128 3.09 5.26 8.33
C LEU A 128 2.83 4.60 6.97
N THR A 129 3.85 4.49 6.15
CA THR A 129 3.80 3.75 4.88
C THR A 129 4.99 2.82 4.75
N VAL A 130 4.91 1.90 3.78
CA VAL A 130 6.01 0.97 3.49
C VAL A 130 7.04 1.56 2.51
N ALA A 131 7.23 2.87 2.52
CA ALA A 131 8.05 3.61 1.56
C ALA A 131 9.53 3.21 1.52
N LYS A 132 10.03 2.51 2.54
CA LYS A 132 11.40 1.98 2.58
C LYS A 132 11.53 0.61 1.92
N ALA A 133 10.44 -0.06 1.56
CA ALA A 133 10.48 -1.35 0.86
C ALA A 133 11.02 -1.17 -0.56
N ARG A 134 11.80 -2.15 -1.02
CA ARG A 134 12.28 -2.15 -2.41
C ARG A 134 11.10 -2.31 -3.37
N GLY A 135 11.15 -1.60 -4.48
CA GLY A 135 10.06 -1.58 -5.47
C GLY A 135 8.86 -0.73 -5.07
N TYR A 136 8.85 -0.12 -3.87
CA TYR A 136 7.74 0.73 -3.41
C TYR A 136 7.42 1.87 -4.40
N TRP A 137 8.44 2.62 -4.83
CA TRP A 137 8.23 3.78 -5.70
C TRP A 137 7.77 3.38 -7.10
N VAL A 138 8.16 2.19 -7.57
CA VAL A 138 7.62 1.60 -8.80
C VAL A 138 6.14 1.28 -8.62
N SER A 139 5.77 0.54 -7.58
CA SER A 139 4.36 0.19 -7.35
C SER A 139 3.49 1.41 -7.08
N THR A 140 4.01 2.42 -6.39
CA THR A 140 3.27 3.66 -6.09
C THR A 140 3.09 4.53 -7.34
N ALA A 141 4.06 4.54 -8.26
CA ALA A 141 3.90 5.16 -9.56
C ALA A 141 2.75 4.49 -10.36
N ILE A 142 2.69 3.15 -10.31
CA ILE A 142 1.74 2.34 -11.06
C ILE A 142 0.33 2.37 -10.45
N TYR A 143 0.22 2.21 -9.13
CA TYR A 143 -1.05 2.00 -8.44
C TYR A 143 -1.47 3.14 -7.50
N GLY A 144 -0.61 4.13 -7.28
CA GLY A 144 -0.81 5.12 -6.22
C GLY A 144 -0.43 4.59 -4.84
N THR A 145 -0.52 5.43 -3.83
CA THR A 145 -0.16 5.08 -2.44
C THR A 145 -1.09 4.03 -1.84
N TYR A 146 -2.38 4.06 -2.20
CA TYR A 146 -3.44 3.23 -1.60
C TYR A 146 -4.22 2.39 -2.62
N GLY A 147 -3.73 2.22 -3.85
CA GLY A 147 -4.39 1.50 -4.94
C GLY A 147 -5.14 2.41 -5.91
N LEU A 148 -5.57 1.86 -7.05
CA LEU A 148 -6.26 2.62 -8.12
C LEU A 148 -7.72 2.93 -7.79
N GLN A 149 -8.35 2.24 -6.84
CA GLN A 149 -9.77 2.42 -6.50
C GLN A 149 -9.98 3.61 -5.55
N HIS A 150 -9.59 4.81 -5.98
CA HIS A 150 -9.58 6.03 -5.16
C HIS A 150 -10.94 6.38 -4.54
N ALA A 151 -12.03 6.23 -5.30
CA ALA A 151 -13.38 6.53 -4.80
C ALA A 151 -13.81 5.54 -3.71
N ALA A 152 -13.58 4.24 -3.92
CA ALA A 152 -13.85 3.21 -2.93
C ALA A 152 -13.00 3.41 -1.66
N TRP A 153 -11.73 3.77 -1.83
CA TRP A 153 -10.83 4.09 -0.72
C TRP A 153 -11.33 5.27 0.11
N SER A 154 -11.67 6.39 -0.53
CA SER A 154 -12.18 7.58 0.15
C SER A 154 -13.48 7.29 0.91
N SER A 155 -14.39 6.52 0.31
CA SER A 155 -15.64 6.10 0.95
C SER A 155 -15.40 5.23 2.17
N LYS A 156 -14.45 4.29 2.07
CA LYS A 156 -14.10 3.39 3.17
C LYS A 156 -13.45 4.12 4.34
N ILE A 157 -12.53 5.05 4.07
CA ILE A 157 -11.96 5.92 5.11
C ILE A 157 -13.07 6.66 5.87
N ALA A 158 -14.00 7.29 5.16
CA ALA A 158 -15.08 8.04 5.77
C ALA A 158 -15.94 7.15 6.67
N ALA A 159 -16.32 5.96 6.19
CA ALA A 159 -17.12 4.99 6.94
C ALA A 159 -16.40 4.49 8.20
N CYS A 160 -15.12 4.10 8.08
CA CYS A 160 -14.35 3.55 9.20
C CYS A 160 -14.06 4.60 10.27
N THR A 161 -13.76 5.84 9.85
CA THR A 161 -13.54 6.95 10.79
C THR A 161 -14.82 7.31 11.55
N ALA A 162 -15.97 7.31 10.86
CA ALA A 162 -17.27 7.57 11.48
C ALA A 162 -17.66 6.47 12.48
N ALA A 163 -17.38 5.20 12.15
CA ALA A 163 -17.67 4.06 13.02
C ALA A 163 -16.82 4.06 14.30
N ALA A 164 -15.56 4.50 14.22
CA ALA A 164 -14.65 4.60 15.36
C ALA A 164 -14.92 5.79 16.28
N ALA A 165 -15.74 6.77 15.84
CA ALA A 165 -16.08 7.93 16.66
C ALA A 165 -16.89 7.52 17.90
N PRO A 166 -16.56 8.04 19.11
CA PRO A 166 -17.29 7.70 20.33
C PRO A 166 -18.78 8.00 20.22
N LEU A 167 -19.63 7.06 20.66
CA LEU A 167 -21.11 7.18 20.69
C LEU A 167 -21.62 8.42 21.46
N ALA A 168 -20.83 8.97 22.39
CA ALA A 168 -21.15 10.16 23.18
C ALA A 168 -21.44 11.43 22.35
N ARG A 169 -21.04 11.49 21.09
CA ARG A 169 -21.37 12.62 20.19
C ARG A 169 -22.70 12.48 19.44
N ARG A 170 -23.39 11.34 19.53
CA ARG A 170 -24.68 11.11 18.86
C ARG A 170 -25.89 11.73 19.61
N GLY A 171 -25.76 12.08 20.86
CA GLY A 171 -26.80 12.70 21.67
C GLY A 171 -26.64 14.22 21.77
N LYS A 172 -27.30 14.98 20.91
CA LYS A 172 -27.39 16.45 20.77
C LYS A 172 -26.56 17.03 19.63
N ALA A 173 -26.72 16.53 18.44
CA ALA A 173 -26.31 17.24 17.24
C ALA A 173 -27.37 18.29 16.86
N ARG A 174 -27.31 19.47 17.48
CA ARG A 174 -27.64 20.72 16.80
C ARG A 174 -26.88 20.71 15.48
N ARG A 175 -27.56 20.96 14.35
CA ARG A 175 -27.05 21.08 12.98
C ARG A 175 -25.73 21.88 12.92
N LYS A 176 -24.60 21.28 13.33
CA LYS A 176 -23.26 21.76 13.01
C LYS A 176 -22.84 21.02 11.77
N MET A 177 -22.44 21.78 10.75
CA MET A 177 -21.85 21.28 9.52
C MET A 177 -21.00 20.06 9.83
N SER A 178 -21.23 18.98 9.08
CA SER A 178 -20.33 17.80 9.11
C SER A 178 -18.90 18.31 8.97
N PRO A 179 -17.94 17.81 9.77
CA PRO A 179 -16.56 18.16 9.54
C PRO A 179 -16.25 17.88 8.06
N PRO A 180 -15.46 18.74 7.41
CA PRO A 180 -15.08 18.51 6.02
C PRO A 180 -14.54 17.09 5.90
N PRO A 181 -14.82 16.38 4.79
CA PRO A 181 -14.25 15.06 4.57
C PRO A 181 -12.74 15.12 4.78
N PRO A 182 -12.13 14.10 5.37
CA PRO A 182 -10.68 14.08 5.55
C PRO A 182 -10.04 14.38 4.20
N ALA A 183 -9.08 15.30 4.19
CA ALA A 183 -8.35 15.66 2.98
C ALA A 183 -7.92 14.39 2.26
N ALA A 184 -8.10 14.35 0.94
CA ALA A 184 -7.67 13.22 0.13
C ALA A 184 -6.21 12.88 0.51
N PRO A 185 -5.86 11.58 0.66
CA PRO A 185 -4.50 11.19 0.98
C PRO A 185 -3.54 11.80 -0.03
N SER A 186 -2.44 12.37 0.44
CA SER A 186 -1.42 12.95 -0.44
C SER A 186 -0.89 11.90 -1.40
N ASP A 187 -0.71 12.26 -2.65
CA ASP A 187 -0.05 11.42 -3.64
C ASP A 187 1.46 11.43 -3.37
N GLU A 188 1.97 10.43 -2.65
CA GLU A 188 3.38 10.34 -2.28
C GLU A 188 4.31 10.30 -3.51
N PHE A 189 3.86 9.70 -4.62
CA PHE A 189 4.66 9.67 -5.83
C PHE A 189 4.79 11.06 -6.46
N ALA A 190 3.70 11.82 -6.51
CA ALA A 190 3.75 13.20 -7.01
C ALA A 190 4.64 14.09 -6.13
N GLN A 191 4.58 13.93 -4.82
CA GLN A 191 5.47 14.63 -3.89
C GLN A 191 6.94 14.25 -4.15
N ARG A 192 7.25 12.95 -4.28
CA ARG A 192 8.60 12.49 -4.58
C ARG A 192 9.14 13.03 -5.91
N VAL A 193 8.30 13.08 -6.94
CA VAL A 193 8.66 13.69 -8.24
C VAL A 193 9.02 15.15 -8.05
N ALA A 194 8.21 15.89 -7.31
CA ALA A 194 8.47 17.32 -7.02
C ALA A 194 9.78 17.52 -6.23
N ASP A 195 10.01 16.69 -5.21
CA ASP A 195 11.22 16.75 -4.36
C ASP A 195 12.50 16.43 -5.15
N VAL A 196 12.44 15.45 -6.06
CA VAL A 196 13.61 15.04 -6.85
C VAL A 196 13.92 16.02 -7.96
N LEU A 197 12.91 16.48 -8.70
CA LEU A 197 13.09 17.34 -9.87
C LEU A 197 13.22 18.81 -9.49
N GLY A 198 12.54 19.24 -8.44
CA GLY A 198 12.51 20.62 -7.99
C GLY A 198 11.86 21.59 -9.02
N PRO A 199 11.76 22.88 -8.67
CA PRO A 199 11.04 23.85 -9.48
C PRO A 199 11.67 24.11 -10.85
N LYS A 200 12.99 23.92 -10.99
CA LYS A 200 13.71 24.16 -12.26
C LYS A 200 13.36 23.13 -13.35
N ARG A 201 12.83 21.97 -13.00
CA ARG A 201 12.49 20.87 -13.91
C ARG A 201 10.99 20.54 -13.91
N LEU A 202 10.17 21.54 -13.61
CA LEU A 202 8.71 21.43 -13.63
C LEU A 202 8.15 20.84 -14.94
N PRO A 203 8.66 21.16 -16.15
CA PRO A 203 8.19 20.53 -17.39
C PRO A 203 8.35 19.00 -17.38
N LEU A 204 9.47 18.47 -16.87
CA LEU A 204 9.69 17.02 -16.78
C LEU A 204 8.74 16.38 -15.75
N ALA A 205 8.52 17.05 -14.61
CA ALA A 205 7.55 16.59 -13.62
C ALA A 205 6.13 16.51 -14.21
N THR A 206 5.72 17.55 -14.96
CA THR A 206 4.40 17.59 -15.62
C THR A 206 4.28 16.47 -16.66
N GLN A 207 5.29 16.24 -17.49
CA GLN A 207 5.27 15.17 -18.48
C GLN A 207 5.16 13.78 -17.83
N LEU A 208 5.94 13.52 -16.77
CA LEU A 208 5.90 12.25 -16.04
C LEU A 208 4.54 12.01 -15.37
N LEU A 209 3.99 13.02 -14.72
CA LEU A 209 2.68 12.91 -14.07
C LEU A 209 1.54 12.79 -15.08
N HIS A 210 1.67 13.40 -16.26
CA HIS A 210 0.72 13.20 -17.35
C HIS A 210 0.78 11.77 -17.92
N LEU A 211 1.97 11.23 -18.18
CA LEU A 211 2.17 9.84 -18.56
C LEU A 211 1.51 8.89 -17.54
N ARG A 212 1.74 9.13 -16.26
CA ARG A 212 1.14 8.35 -15.17
C ARG A 212 -0.40 8.42 -15.19
N ALA A 213 -0.98 9.61 -15.37
CA ALA A 213 -2.43 9.78 -15.43
C ALA A 213 -3.05 9.00 -16.59
N GLN A 214 -2.43 9.04 -17.77
CA GLN A 214 -2.85 8.23 -18.92
C GLN A 214 -2.77 6.74 -18.63
N PHE A 215 -1.68 6.30 -18.00
CA PHE A 215 -1.48 4.92 -17.57
C PHE A 215 -2.57 4.46 -16.58
N HIS A 216 -2.89 5.27 -15.58
CA HIS A 216 -3.94 4.96 -14.59
C HIS A 216 -5.32 4.84 -15.25
N THR A 217 -5.64 5.71 -16.20
CA THR A 217 -6.91 5.62 -16.97
C THR A 217 -7.01 4.30 -17.72
N THR A 218 -5.95 3.88 -18.41
CA THR A 218 -5.89 2.62 -19.13
C THR A 218 -5.99 1.42 -18.18
N ALA A 219 -5.30 1.47 -17.04
CA ALA A 219 -5.33 0.42 -16.03
C ALA A 219 -6.73 0.26 -15.41
N ALA A 220 -7.42 1.37 -15.14
CA ALA A 220 -8.78 1.35 -14.62
C ALA A 220 -9.77 0.71 -15.62
N LEU A 221 -9.61 0.97 -16.92
CA LEU A 221 -10.43 0.33 -17.95
C LEU A 221 -10.19 -1.19 -18.02
N GLN A 222 -8.95 -1.65 -17.82
CA GLN A 222 -8.63 -3.07 -17.81
C GLN A 222 -9.22 -3.81 -16.61
N ALA A 223 -9.44 -3.14 -15.50
CA ALA A 223 -10.08 -3.72 -14.32
C ALA A 223 -11.55 -4.13 -14.57
N HIS A 224 -12.18 -3.55 -15.60
CA HIS A 224 -13.55 -3.86 -16.03
C HIS A 224 -13.62 -4.71 -17.30
N ALA A 225 -12.49 -5.24 -17.76
CA ALA A 225 -12.46 -6.09 -18.96
C ALA A 225 -13.15 -7.44 -18.68
N ALA A 226 -13.70 -8.03 -19.76
CA ALA A 226 -14.38 -9.34 -19.68
C ALA A 226 -13.44 -10.48 -19.21
N ARG A 227 -12.13 -10.32 -19.40
CA ARG A 227 -11.10 -11.23 -18.92
C ARG A 227 -10.08 -10.45 -18.10
N LEU A 228 -9.79 -10.92 -16.90
CA LEU A 228 -8.70 -10.37 -16.11
C LEU A 228 -7.35 -10.65 -16.78
N PRO A 229 -6.43 -9.67 -16.80
CA PRO A 229 -5.10 -9.87 -17.32
C PRO A 229 -4.31 -10.84 -16.44
N THR A 230 -3.36 -11.56 -17.03
CA THR A 230 -2.41 -12.41 -16.31
C THR A 230 -1.34 -11.57 -15.61
N ALA A 231 -0.58 -12.17 -14.68
CA ALA A 231 0.54 -11.50 -14.01
C ALA A 231 1.60 -11.02 -15.03
N ASP A 232 1.88 -11.80 -16.06
CA ASP A 232 2.86 -11.42 -17.09
C ASP A 232 2.35 -10.23 -17.90
N GLU A 233 1.08 -10.23 -18.36
CA GLU A 233 0.48 -9.10 -19.06
C GLU A 233 0.53 -7.81 -18.22
N LEU A 234 0.30 -7.93 -16.90
CA LEU A 234 0.37 -6.81 -15.97
C LEU A 234 1.81 -6.32 -15.78
N ASN A 235 2.75 -7.23 -15.59
CA ASN A 235 4.17 -6.88 -15.45
C ASN A 235 4.72 -6.25 -16.74
N ASP A 236 4.34 -6.75 -17.93
CA ASP A 236 4.72 -6.16 -19.21
C ASP A 236 4.11 -4.77 -19.41
N ARG A 237 2.85 -4.57 -18.99
CA ARG A 237 2.22 -3.25 -18.98
C ARG A 237 2.98 -2.28 -18.08
N ASN A 238 3.33 -2.73 -16.88
CA ASN A 238 4.04 -1.93 -15.90
C ASN A 238 5.46 -1.58 -16.39
N GLN A 239 6.14 -2.53 -17.04
CA GLN A 239 7.45 -2.29 -17.63
C GLN A 239 7.39 -1.24 -18.76
N ARG A 240 6.38 -1.29 -19.64
CA ARG A 240 6.20 -0.25 -20.67
C ARG A 240 6.07 1.14 -20.07
N PHE A 241 5.35 1.30 -18.96
CA PHE A 241 5.29 2.58 -18.25
C PHE A 241 6.69 3.05 -17.79
N LEU A 242 7.50 2.15 -17.22
CA LEU A 242 8.84 2.46 -16.78
C LEU A 242 9.77 2.83 -17.94
N ASP A 243 9.64 2.13 -19.07
CA ASP A 243 10.43 2.41 -20.28
C ASP A 243 10.08 3.78 -20.88
N GLU A 244 8.80 4.16 -20.91
CA GLU A 244 8.38 5.50 -21.35
C GLU A 244 8.86 6.58 -20.37
N ALA A 245 8.78 6.34 -19.06
CA ALA A 245 9.32 7.26 -18.06
C ALA A 245 10.84 7.47 -18.21
N ALA A 246 11.57 6.42 -18.60
CA ALA A 246 13.01 6.50 -18.86
C ALA A 246 13.37 7.34 -20.10
N LYS A 247 12.45 7.53 -21.05
CA LYS A 247 12.64 8.46 -22.19
C LYS A 247 12.44 9.93 -21.79
N ILE A 248 11.61 10.17 -20.78
CA ILE A 248 11.31 11.52 -20.27
C ILE A 248 12.42 12.01 -19.35
N LEU A 249 12.92 11.14 -18.47
CA LEU A 249 13.79 11.51 -17.36
C LEU A 249 15.27 11.26 -17.65
N PRO A 250 16.18 12.19 -17.25
CA PRO A 250 17.59 11.87 -17.14
C PRO A 250 17.80 10.64 -16.22
N LYS A 251 18.74 9.78 -16.56
CA LYS A 251 19.03 8.52 -15.85
C LYS A 251 19.09 8.68 -14.33
N ARG A 252 19.83 9.69 -13.84
CA ARG A 252 20.01 9.97 -12.41
C ARG A 252 18.67 10.29 -11.72
N ASP A 253 17.79 11.05 -12.38
CA ASP A 253 16.52 11.45 -11.81
C ASP A 253 15.52 10.29 -11.83
N TYR A 254 15.52 9.48 -12.89
CA TYR A 254 14.76 8.23 -12.96
C TYR A 254 15.12 7.32 -11.78
N GLU A 255 16.42 7.05 -11.58
CA GLU A 255 16.88 6.17 -10.50
C GLU A 255 16.53 6.73 -9.11
N ARG A 256 16.56 8.05 -8.94
CA ARG A 256 16.14 8.69 -7.68
C ARG A 256 14.62 8.62 -7.46
N ILE A 257 13.82 8.79 -8.50
CA ILE A 257 12.35 8.75 -8.41
C ILE A 257 11.85 7.34 -8.15
N PHE A 258 12.27 6.39 -8.98
CA PHE A 258 11.78 5.01 -8.92
C PHE A 258 12.54 4.10 -7.94
N GLY A 259 13.75 4.47 -7.52
CA GLY A 259 14.60 3.65 -6.65
C GLY A 259 15.19 2.42 -7.35
N VAL A 260 15.14 2.37 -8.68
CA VAL A 260 15.64 1.25 -9.50
C VAL A 260 16.45 1.78 -10.69
N LYS A 261 17.37 0.97 -11.23
CA LYS A 261 18.18 1.35 -12.38
C LYS A 261 17.35 1.40 -13.66
N VAL A 262 17.71 2.32 -14.56
CA VAL A 262 17.13 2.36 -15.92
C VAL A 262 17.41 1.05 -16.64
N GLY A 263 16.40 0.51 -17.33
CA GLY A 263 16.50 -0.71 -18.12
C GLY A 263 16.42 -2.01 -17.29
N LEU A 264 16.31 -1.91 -15.96
CA LEU A 264 16.06 -3.08 -15.14
C LEU A 264 14.61 -3.55 -15.32
N LYS A 265 14.41 -4.82 -15.60
CA LYS A 265 13.08 -5.43 -15.64
C LYS A 265 12.55 -5.59 -14.21
N ILE A 266 11.39 -5.01 -13.96
CA ILE A 266 10.77 -5.00 -12.63
C ILE A 266 9.40 -5.70 -12.70
N LYS A 267 9.28 -6.80 -12.00
CA LYS A 267 8.01 -7.49 -11.79
C LYS A 267 7.49 -7.19 -10.39
N VAL A 268 6.32 -6.60 -10.28
CA VAL A 268 5.66 -6.28 -9.00
C VAL A 268 4.43 -7.14 -8.74
N VAL A 269 3.94 -7.84 -9.75
CA VAL A 269 2.78 -8.74 -9.65
C VAL A 269 3.24 -10.19 -9.63
N ARG A 270 2.87 -10.92 -8.57
CA ARG A 270 3.18 -12.35 -8.43
C ARG A 270 2.07 -13.21 -9.04
N PRO A 271 2.40 -14.20 -9.88
CA PRO A 271 1.40 -15.07 -10.51
C PRO A 271 0.58 -15.89 -9.50
N ASP A 272 1.23 -16.42 -8.47
CA ASP A 272 0.59 -17.25 -7.44
C ASP A 272 -0.39 -16.49 -6.54
N MET A 273 -0.31 -15.15 -6.52
CA MET A 273 -1.22 -14.29 -5.78
C MET A 273 -2.43 -13.81 -6.59
N MET A 274 -2.51 -14.17 -7.86
CA MET A 274 -3.64 -13.82 -8.76
C MET A 274 -4.68 -14.94 -8.89
N LYS A 275 -4.58 -15.98 -8.08
CA LYS A 275 -5.49 -17.15 -8.09
C LYS A 275 -6.77 -16.89 -7.32
#